data_6a74e7e2fb39d2ce05796a1819c4e388
#
_entry.id   6a74e7e2fb39d2ce05796a1819c4e388
#
_cell.length_a   1.000
_cell.length_b   1.000
_cell.length_c   1.000
_cell.angle_alpha   90.00
_cell.angle_beta   90.00
_cell.angle_gamma   90.00
#
_symmetry.space_group_name_H-M   'P 1'
#
loop_
_entity.id
_entity.type
_entity.pdbx_description
1 polymer ?
#
loop_
_entity_poly.entity_id
_entity_poly.type
_entity_poly.pdbx_seq_one_letter_code
_entity_poly.pdbx_strand_id
1 'polypeptide(L)'
;GGLSCVITPNGEGEPVKMRAGQILMAIGRRPNVEKLLGKDISLEMEGGKIAVNSDFETSERGIYAIGDVSARTQLAHVAAAQGTYVVEKIAGRPHSIKLEVVPNGMYVSLPIVPNCIYTDPEIATVGITEEIAREKGLKVRCGHFSMRENGKSIITGGENGFIRLVFEAYSNTIVGAQMMCPRATDMIGEIATAIANGLSAEEMSFAMRAQPTYNEGIGAAIEDAMRKK
;
A
#
# COMPACT_ATOMS: atom_id res chain seq x y z
N GLY A 1 -24.96 -21.70 25.01
CA GLY A 1 -25.08 -21.97 23.59
C GLY A 1 -23.88 -21.38 22.89
N GLY A 2 -23.05 -22.20 22.21
CA GLY A 2 -21.91 -21.75 21.45
C GLY A 2 -22.28 -21.53 19.98
N LEU A 3 -21.56 -20.63 19.29
CA LEU A 3 -21.63 -20.45 17.86
C LEU A 3 -20.82 -21.54 17.14
N SER A 4 -21.23 -21.94 15.94
CA SER A 4 -20.45 -22.85 15.11
C SER A 4 -20.25 -22.25 13.70
N CYS A 5 -19.03 -22.39 13.20
CA CYS A 5 -18.64 -22.00 11.85
C CYS A 5 -18.17 -23.25 11.11
N VAL A 6 -18.49 -23.33 9.82
CA VAL A 6 -17.94 -24.34 8.92
C VAL A 6 -16.98 -23.64 7.98
N ILE A 7 -15.72 -24.04 7.97
CA ILE A 7 -14.68 -23.50 7.12
C ILE A 7 -14.50 -24.48 5.96
N THR A 8 -14.79 -24.03 4.75
CA THR A 8 -14.56 -24.83 3.53
C THR A 8 -13.29 -24.29 2.88
N PRO A 9 -12.23 -25.11 2.72
CA PRO A 9 -11.02 -24.69 2.01
C PRO A 9 -11.31 -24.31 0.54
N ASN A 10 -10.55 -23.34 0.02
CA ASN A 10 -10.54 -23.06 -1.41
C ASN A 10 -9.71 -24.15 -2.10
N GLY A 11 -10.36 -25.11 -2.75
CA GLY A 11 -9.72 -26.27 -3.40
C GLY A 11 -10.11 -27.59 -2.78
N GLU A 12 -9.24 -28.60 -2.87
CA GLU A 12 -9.47 -29.94 -2.30
C GLU A 12 -9.24 -29.92 -0.80
N GLY A 13 -10.28 -30.23 -0.03
CA GLY A 13 -10.21 -30.37 1.43
C GLY A 13 -11.58 -30.54 2.06
N GLU A 14 -11.63 -31.32 3.14
CA GLU A 14 -12.86 -31.55 3.90
C GLU A 14 -13.24 -30.29 4.72
N PRO A 15 -14.52 -29.95 4.79
CA PRO A 15 -15.00 -28.84 5.61
C PRO A 15 -14.72 -29.08 7.10
N VAL A 16 -14.12 -28.09 7.76
CA VAL A 16 -13.80 -28.15 9.19
C VAL A 16 -14.86 -27.39 9.99
N LYS A 17 -15.50 -28.05 10.93
CA LYS A 17 -16.46 -27.45 11.84
C LYS A 17 -15.75 -26.96 13.11
N MET A 18 -15.80 -25.66 13.37
CA MET A 18 -15.24 -25.05 14.57
C MET A 18 -16.36 -24.50 15.48
N ARG A 19 -16.14 -24.55 16.79
CA ARG A 19 -17.01 -23.93 17.80
C ARG A 19 -16.27 -22.79 18.46
N ALA A 20 -16.96 -21.67 18.68
CA ALA A 20 -16.40 -20.50 19.36
C ALA A 20 -17.47 -19.83 20.23
N GLY A 21 -17.04 -19.10 21.27
CA GLY A 21 -17.89 -18.24 22.07
C GLY A 21 -18.34 -16.99 21.30
N GLN A 22 -17.46 -16.50 20.43
CA GLN A 22 -17.68 -15.34 19.56
C GLN A 22 -17.07 -15.59 18.17
N ILE A 23 -17.67 -15.00 17.16
CA ILE A 23 -17.17 -15.02 15.77
C ILE A 23 -17.07 -13.58 15.28
N LEU A 24 -15.86 -13.18 14.88
CA LEU A 24 -15.62 -11.89 14.23
C LEU A 24 -15.75 -12.06 12.71
N MET A 25 -16.71 -11.36 12.09
CA MET A 25 -16.82 -11.27 10.62
C MET A 25 -16.02 -10.08 10.11
N ALA A 26 -14.90 -10.36 9.46
CA ALA A 26 -14.00 -9.37 8.86
C ALA A 26 -13.73 -9.69 7.37
N ILE A 27 -14.79 -10.07 6.62
CA ILE A 27 -14.73 -10.59 5.25
C ILE A 27 -14.75 -9.51 4.15
N GLY A 28 -14.61 -8.25 4.53
CA GLY A 28 -14.55 -7.11 3.61
C GLY A 28 -15.63 -6.07 3.85
N ARG A 29 -15.65 -5.09 2.96
CA ARG A 29 -16.58 -3.94 3.00
C ARG A 29 -17.23 -3.77 1.64
N ARG A 30 -18.44 -3.23 1.62
CA ARG A 30 -19.13 -2.80 0.42
C ARG A 30 -19.54 -1.31 0.56
N PRO A 31 -19.62 -0.57 -0.55
CA PRO A 31 -20.09 0.81 -0.54
C PRO A 31 -21.48 0.91 0.06
N ASN A 32 -21.70 1.94 0.87
CA ASN A 32 -23.03 2.26 1.37
C ASN A 32 -23.60 3.42 0.54
N VAL A 33 -24.23 3.08 -0.57
CA VAL A 33 -24.82 4.03 -1.52
C VAL A 33 -26.36 4.02 -1.49
N GLU A 34 -26.95 3.15 -0.67
CA GLU A 34 -28.40 3.05 -0.55
C GLU A 34 -28.97 4.36 0.04
N LYS A 35 -30.00 4.91 -0.62
CA LYS A 35 -30.67 6.15 -0.22
C LYS A 35 -29.76 7.40 -0.21
N LEU A 36 -28.59 7.35 -0.83
CA LEU A 36 -27.68 8.49 -0.93
C LEU A 36 -28.23 9.55 -1.90
N LEU A 37 -28.89 9.10 -2.97
CA LEU A 37 -29.34 9.97 -4.05
C LEU A 37 -30.81 10.35 -3.88
N GLY A 38 -31.15 11.59 -4.20
CA GLY A 38 -32.51 12.05 -4.35
C GLY A 38 -33.20 11.40 -5.55
N LYS A 39 -34.51 11.56 -5.68
CA LYS A 39 -35.30 10.93 -6.74
C LYS A 39 -34.96 11.39 -8.15
N ASP A 40 -34.34 12.58 -8.25
CA ASP A 40 -34.05 13.25 -9.53
C ASP A 40 -32.57 13.12 -9.95
N ILE A 41 -31.75 12.40 -9.18
CA ILE A 41 -30.33 12.20 -9.46
C ILE A 41 -30.05 10.70 -9.65
N SER A 42 -29.51 10.36 -10.81
CA SER A 42 -29.08 8.99 -11.12
C SER A 42 -27.61 9.00 -11.46
N LEU A 43 -26.79 8.27 -10.74
CA LEU A 43 -25.37 8.12 -11.01
C LEU A 43 -25.09 6.75 -11.65
N GLU A 44 -24.14 6.72 -12.58
CA GLU A 44 -23.65 5.45 -13.12
C GLU A 44 -22.94 4.66 -12.02
N MET A 45 -23.15 3.34 -12.04
CA MET A 45 -22.59 2.41 -11.05
C MET A 45 -21.77 1.34 -11.74
N GLU A 46 -20.59 1.03 -11.18
CA GLU A 46 -19.73 -0.06 -11.62
C GLU A 46 -19.37 -0.97 -10.44
N GLY A 47 -19.77 -2.24 -10.50
CA GLY A 47 -19.51 -3.21 -9.43
C GLY A 47 -20.05 -2.82 -8.06
N GLY A 48 -21.19 -2.09 -8.01
CA GLY A 48 -21.81 -1.60 -6.78
C GLY A 48 -21.19 -0.33 -6.20
N LYS A 49 -20.27 0.30 -6.91
CA LYS A 49 -19.62 1.58 -6.59
C LYS A 49 -20.10 2.66 -7.54
N ILE A 50 -20.00 3.92 -7.13
CA ILE A 50 -20.25 5.05 -8.02
C ILE A 50 -19.13 5.11 -9.04
N ALA A 51 -19.47 5.06 -10.34
CA ALA A 51 -18.52 5.20 -11.43
C ALA A 51 -18.02 6.65 -11.50
N VAL A 52 -16.68 6.80 -11.67
CA VAL A 52 -16.04 8.12 -11.77
C VAL A 52 -14.96 8.08 -12.85
N ASN A 53 -14.69 9.25 -13.44
CA ASN A 53 -13.56 9.43 -14.34
C ASN A 53 -12.23 9.56 -13.57
N SER A 54 -11.12 9.84 -14.28
CA SER A 54 -9.78 10.04 -13.69
C SER A 54 -9.69 11.19 -12.69
N ASP A 55 -10.65 12.10 -12.74
CA ASP A 55 -10.72 13.29 -11.88
C ASP A 55 -11.74 13.13 -10.75
N PHE A 56 -12.23 11.92 -10.54
CA PHE A 56 -13.26 11.56 -9.54
C PHE A 56 -14.64 12.20 -9.78
N GLU A 57 -14.91 12.78 -10.96
CA GLU A 57 -16.21 13.30 -11.33
C GLU A 57 -17.12 12.14 -11.76
N THR A 58 -18.35 12.16 -11.32
CA THR A 58 -19.38 11.15 -11.63
C THR A 58 -19.98 11.37 -13.02
N SER A 59 -20.99 10.57 -13.40
CA SER A 59 -21.78 10.81 -14.62
C SER A 59 -22.56 12.13 -14.58
N GLU A 60 -22.79 12.70 -13.39
CA GLU A 60 -23.43 14.01 -13.24
C GLU A 60 -22.38 15.09 -13.04
N ARG A 61 -22.37 16.07 -13.93
CA ARG A 61 -21.39 17.17 -13.93
C ARG A 61 -21.41 17.95 -12.61
N GLY A 62 -20.21 18.18 -12.05
CA GLY A 62 -20.03 18.91 -10.79
C GLY A 62 -20.29 18.08 -9.55
N ILE A 63 -20.61 16.78 -9.70
CA ILE A 63 -20.72 15.83 -8.60
C ILE A 63 -19.52 14.91 -8.62
N TYR A 64 -18.81 14.86 -7.50
CA TYR A 64 -17.60 14.05 -7.33
C TYR A 64 -17.84 12.96 -6.29
N ALA A 65 -17.25 11.78 -6.51
CA ALA A 65 -17.30 10.68 -5.55
C ALA A 65 -15.86 10.16 -5.27
N ILE A 66 -15.50 10.10 -4.00
CA ILE A 66 -14.18 9.72 -3.51
C ILE A 66 -14.26 8.65 -2.43
N GLY A 67 -13.14 8.00 -2.11
CA GLY A 67 -13.06 7.00 -1.05
C GLY A 67 -13.85 5.74 -1.35
N ASP A 68 -14.33 5.08 -0.30
CA ASP A 68 -14.91 3.73 -0.35
C ASP A 68 -16.11 3.59 -1.30
N VAL A 69 -16.82 4.69 -1.60
CA VAL A 69 -18.01 4.66 -2.47
C VAL A 69 -17.67 4.55 -3.96
N SER A 70 -16.46 4.94 -4.36
CA SER A 70 -16.03 4.96 -5.77
C SER A 70 -14.68 4.25 -5.99
N ALA A 71 -13.76 4.31 -5.00
CA ALA A 71 -12.40 3.83 -5.15
C ALA A 71 -12.28 2.30 -5.19
N ARG A 72 -11.29 1.80 -5.95
CA ARG A 72 -10.89 0.38 -5.90
C ARG A 72 -10.24 0.03 -4.56
N THR A 73 -9.45 0.96 -4.01
CA THR A 73 -8.74 0.81 -2.74
C THR A 73 -9.52 1.51 -1.63
N GLN A 74 -10.04 0.73 -0.69
CA GLN A 74 -10.88 1.20 0.42
C GLN A 74 -10.01 1.46 1.66
N LEU A 75 -9.27 2.58 1.65
CA LEU A 75 -8.37 3.01 2.72
C LEU A 75 -8.63 4.49 3.05
N ALA A 76 -8.65 4.81 4.34
CA ALA A 76 -8.96 6.16 4.83
C ALA A 76 -8.00 7.23 4.28
N HIS A 77 -6.70 6.94 4.25
CA HIS A 77 -5.70 7.86 3.71
C HIS A 77 -5.81 8.06 2.19
N VAL A 78 -6.31 7.05 1.45
CA VAL A 78 -6.63 7.20 0.02
C VAL A 78 -7.81 8.14 -0.17
N ALA A 79 -8.88 7.96 0.62
CA ALA A 79 -10.03 8.86 0.58
C ALA A 79 -9.65 10.31 0.91
N ALA A 80 -8.80 10.53 1.92
CA ALA A 80 -8.29 11.85 2.28
C ALA A 80 -7.47 12.48 1.14
N ALA A 81 -6.56 11.72 0.53
CA ALA A 81 -5.74 12.17 -0.61
C ALA A 81 -6.61 12.55 -1.82
N GLN A 82 -7.59 11.70 -2.16
CA GLN A 82 -8.54 11.97 -3.24
C GLN A 82 -9.38 13.23 -2.94
N GLY A 83 -9.79 13.44 -1.69
CA GLY A 83 -10.50 14.65 -1.27
C GLY A 83 -9.69 15.92 -1.50
N THR A 84 -8.44 15.93 -1.07
CA THR A 84 -7.52 17.06 -1.32
C THR A 84 -7.37 17.31 -2.82
N TYR A 85 -7.12 16.26 -3.61
CA TYR A 85 -6.98 16.35 -5.07
C TYR A 85 -8.21 17.00 -5.72
N VAL A 86 -9.42 16.51 -5.39
CA VAL A 86 -10.68 17.02 -5.95
C VAL A 86 -10.94 18.48 -5.56
N VAL A 87 -10.71 18.85 -4.30
CA VAL A 87 -10.90 20.23 -3.85
C VAL A 87 -9.92 21.19 -4.55
N GLU A 88 -8.66 20.81 -4.70
CA GLU A 88 -7.67 21.59 -5.44
C GLU A 88 -8.05 21.76 -6.92
N LYS A 89 -8.56 20.67 -7.55
CA LYS A 89 -9.07 20.73 -8.92
C LYS A 89 -10.25 21.69 -9.05
N ILE A 90 -11.25 21.59 -8.19
CA ILE A 90 -12.42 22.50 -8.19
C ILE A 90 -11.97 23.95 -8.02
N ALA A 91 -10.97 24.19 -7.17
CA ALA A 91 -10.39 25.52 -6.92
C ALA A 91 -9.46 26.02 -8.03
N GLY A 92 -9.18 25.23 -9.07
CA GLY A 92 -8.23 25.57 -10.13
C GLY A 92 -6.79 25.72 -9.63
N ARG A 93 -6.42 25.00 -8.56
CA ARG A 93 -5.09 25.02 -7.96
C ARG A 93 -4.24 23.85 -8.47
N PRO A 94 -2.90 23.98 -8.48
CA PRO A 94 -2.02 22.84 -8.70
C PRO A 94 -2.23 21.78 -7.62
N HIS A 95 -2.14 20.51 -8.01
CA HIS A 95 -2.26 19.41 -7.06
C HIS A 95 -1.04 19.33 -6.13
N SER A 96 -1.28 19.32 -4.82
CA SER A 96 -0.26 19.13 -3.78
C SER A 96 0.01 17.65 -3.49
N ILE A 97 -0.91 16.76 -3.89
CA ILE A 97 -0.82 15.32 -3.69
C ILE A 97 -0.63 14.62 -5.02
N LYS A 98 0.35 13.71 -5.06
CA LYS A 98 0.56 12.77 -6.15
C LYS A 98 -0.09 11.45 -5.78
N LEU A 99 -1.12 11.04 -6.50
CA LEU A 99 -1.76 9.72 -6.32
C LEU A 99 -0.94 8.62 -6.98
N GLU A 100 -0.21 8.97 -8.03
CA GLU A 100 0.65 8.09 -8.81
C GLU A 100 1.91 8.84 -9.25
N VAL A 101 2.97 8.10 -9.50
CA VAL A 101 4.20 8.61 -10.12
C VAL A 101 4.62 7.70 -11.27
N VAL A 102 5.27 8.30 -12.27
CA VAL A 102 6.03 7.57 -13.29
C VAL A 102 7.50 7.71 -12.91
N PRO A 103 8.15 6.69 -12.33
CA PRO A 103 9.55 6.77 -11.97
C PRO A 103 10.45 6.98 -13.18
N ASN A 104 11.59 7.61 -12.97
CA ASN A 104 12.59 7.82 -14.02
C ASN A 104 13.00 6.47 -14.65
N GLY A 105 13.02 6.44 -15.99
CA GLY A 105 13.33 5.21 -16.74
C GLY A 105 12.19 4.21 -16.88
N MET A 106 10.99 4.51 -16.36
CA MET A 106 9.81 3.66 -16.50
C MET A 106 8.72 4.32 -17.36
N TYR A 107 7.93 3.44 -18.02
CA TYR A 107 6.74 3.85 -18.78
C TYR A 107 5.43 3.47 -18.07
N VAL A 108 5.53 3.08 -16.79
CA VAL A 108 4.41 2.59 -15.99
C VAL A 108 4.20 3.51 -14.80
N SER A 109 2.97 3.98 -14.64
CA SER A 109 2.57 4.72 -13.44
C SER A 109 2.50 3.78 -12.23
N LEU A 110 3.04 4.24 -11.11
CA LEU A 110 3.03 3.49 -9.85
C LEU A 110 2.15 4.20 -8.82
N PRO A 111 1.20 3.49 -8.21
CA PRO A 111 0.45 4.03 -7.09
C PRO A 111 1.36 4.20 -5.86
N ILE A 112 1.32 5.39 -5.25
CA ILE A 112 2.06 5.68 -4.00
C ILE A 112 1.11 5.51 -2.82
N VAL A 113 0.48 4.35 -2.72
CA VAL A 113 -0.47 4.04 -1.66
C VAL A 113 0.14 3.03 -0.71
N PRO A 114 0.53 3.41 0.52
CA PRO A 114 0.90 2.46 1.54
C PRO A 114 -0.28 1.57 1.90
N ASN A 115 -0.03 0.27 2.00
CA ASN A 115 -0.98 -0.70 2.52
C ASN A 115 -0.41 -1.32 3.79
N CYS A 116 -1.16 -1.22 4.89
CA CYS A 116 -0.73 -1.60 6.24
C CYS A 116 -1.66 -2.63 6.85
N ILE A 117 -1.07 -3.69 7.43
CA ILE A 117 -1.77 -4.74 8.16
C ILE A 117 -1.20 -4.77 9.58
N TYR A 118 -2.06 -4.51 10.55
CA TYR A 118 -1.70 -4.31 11.97
C TYR A 118 -1.68 -5.63 12.74
N THR A 119 -0.92 -6.58 12.22
CA THR A 119 -0.65 -7.88 12.87
C THR A 119 0.59 -7.79 13.78
N ASP A 120 0.99 -8.87 14.39
CA ASP A 120 2.24 -9.02 15.12
C ASP A 120 3.04 -10.18 14.51
N PRO A 121 4.14 -9.91 13.79
CA PRO A 121 4.66 -8.60 13.40
C PRO A 121 3.75 -7.85 12.40
N GLU A 122 3.89 -6.52 12.35
CA GLU A 122 3.18 -5.68 11.39
C GLU A 122 3.65 -5.95 9.96
N ILE A 123 2.76 -5.75 8.98
CA ILE A 123 3.09 -5.85 7.55
C ILE A 123 2.77 -4.53 6.88
N ALA A 124 3.69 -4.03 6.07
CA ALA A 124 3.46 -2.82 5.27
C ALA A 124 4.06 -2.97 3.87
N THR A 125 3.35 -2.43 2.88
CA THR A 125 3.79 -2.42 1.49
C THR A 125 3.51 -1.09 0.83
N VAL A 126 4.32 -0.71 -0.15
CA VAL A 126 4.07 0.44 -1.03
C VAL A 126 4.72 0.19 -2.39
N GLY A 127 4.13 0.71 -3.46
CA GLY A 127 4.64 0.53 -4.82
C GLY A 127 4.46 -0.91 -5.33
N ILE A 128 5.43 -1.40 -6.11
CA ILE A 128 5.36 -2.72 -6.74
C ILE A 128 6.25 -3.75 -6.06
N THR A 129 5.87 -5.02 -6.18
CA THR A 129 6.72 -6.16 -5.78
C THR A 129 7.61 -6.59 -6.94
N GLU A 130 8.60 -7.44 -6.67
CA GLU A 130 9.44 -8.04 -7.69
C GLU A 130 8.60 -8.88 -8.68
N GLU A 131 7.58 -9.58 -8.18
CA GLU A 131 6.67 -10.39 -8.98
C GLU A 131 5.88 -9.53 -9.97
N ILE A 132 5.27 -8.43 -9.48
CA ILE A 132 4.54 -7.48 -10.33
C ILE A 132 5.49 -6.82 -11.34
N ALA A 133 6.71 -6.49 -10.95
CA ALA A 133 7.73 -5.96 -11.88
C ALA A 133 8.01 -6.95 -13.00
N ARG A 134 8.20 -8.22 -12.66
CA ARG A 134 8.45 -9.30 -13.64
C ARG A 134 7.27 -9.48 -14.60
N GLU A 135 6.04 -9.50 -14.11
CA GLU A 135 4.83 -9.58 -14.93
C GLU A 135 4.70 -8.42 -15.91
N LYS A 136 5.16 -7.24 -15.52
CA LYS A 136 5.18 -6.02 -16.35
C LYS A 136 6.41 -5.90 -17.25
N GLY A 137 7.32 -6.88 -17.23
CA GLY A 137 8.57 -6.85 -18.00
C GLY A 137 9.58 -5.80 -17.53
N LEU A 138 9.45 -5.31 -16.30
CA LEU A 138 10.36 -4.34 -15.70
C LEU A 138 11.57 -5.04 -15.11
N LYS A 139 12.76 -4.52 -15.39
CA LYS A 139 13.99 -4.99 -14.75
C LYS A 139 14.16 -4.28 -13.41
N VAL A 140 14.26 -5.05 -12.34
CA VAL A 140 14.43 -4.54 -10.99
C VAL A 140 15.57 -5.23 -10.27
N ARG A 141 16.10 -4.53 -9.27
CA ARG A 141 17.02 -5.08 -8.25
C ARG A 141 16.32 -5.03 -6.90
N CYS A 142 16.49 -6.09 -6.14
CA CYS A 142 15.90 -6.17 -4.81
C CYS A 142 16.98 -6.18 -3.74
N GLY A 143 16.85 -5.29 -2.76
CA GLY A 143 17.60 -5.36 -1.52
C GLY A 143 16.78 -6.05 -0.45
N HIS A 144 17.45 -6.88 0.33
CA HIS A 144 16.82 -7.67 1.39
C HIS A 144 17.60 -7.56 2.69
N PHE A 145 16.89 -7.43 3.80
CA PHE A 145 17.47 -7.47 5.13
C PHE A 145 16.60 -8.31 6.08
N SER A 146 17.24 -9.22 6.82
CA SER A 146 16.59 -10.00 7.86
C SER A 146 16.58 -9.25 9.19
N MET A 147 15.43 -9.10 9.82
CA MET A 147 15.32 -8.43 11.11
C MET A 147 16.01 -9.18 12.26
N ARG A 148 16.41 -10.42 12.05
CA ARG A 148 17.26 -11.18 13.00
C ARG A 148 18.66 -10.54 13.20
N GLU A 149 19.10 -9.75 12.23
CA GLU A 149 20.39 -9.05 12.26
C GLU A 149 20.24 -7.61 12.78
N ASN A 150 19.02 -7.15 13.05
CA ASN A 150 18.74 -5.81 13.53
C ASN A 150 18.89 -5.71 15.04
N GLY A 151 19.77 -4.86 15.54
CA GLY A 151 20.05 -4.70 16.97
C GLY A 151 18.82 -4.33 17.79
N LYS A 152 17.93 -3.48 17.27
CA LYS A 152 16.69 -3.12 17.96
C LYS A 152 15.72 -4.31 18.05
N SER A 153 15.62 -5.12 17.01
CA SER A 153 14.80 -6.32 17.00
C SER A 153 15.27 -7.33 18.05
N ILE A 154 16.58 -7.53 18.17
CA ILE A 154 17.17 -8.41 19.20
C ILE A 154 16.82 -7.90 20.60
N ILE A 155 16.98 -6.60 20.87
CA ILE A 155 16.68 -5.98 22.17
C ILE A 155 15.19 -6.18 22.55
N THR A 156 14.28 -6.16 21.60
CA THR A 156 12.84 -6.18 21.84
C THR A 156 12.19 -7.55 21.64
N GLY A 157 12.96 -8.57 21.23
CA GLY A 157 12.43 -9.89 20.89
C GLY A 157 11.61 -9.93 19.59
N GLY A 158 11.71 -8.91 18.72
CA GLY A 158 11.00 -8.81 17.45
C GLY A 158 11.82 -9.25 16.24
N GLU A 159 12.57 -10.34 16.38
CA GLU A 159 13.55 -10.79 15.38
C GLU A 159 12.92 -11.43 14.12
N ASN A 160 11.66 -11.81 14.17
CA ASN A 160 10.99 -12.42 13.05
C ASN A 160 10.54 -11.35 12.07
N GLY A 161 11.11 -11.39 10.87
CA GLY A 161 10.68 -10.49 9.82
C GLY A 161 11.77 -10.13 8.84
N PHE A 162 11.40 -9.26 7.90
CA PHE A 162 12.30 -8.82 6.83
C PHE A 162 11.90 -7.44 6.33
N ILE A 163 12.84 -6.78 5.68
CA ILE A 163 12.63 -5.62 4.82
C ILE A 163 13.12 -6.00 3.43
N ARG A 164 12.26 -5.80 2.41
CA ARG A 164 12.60 -5.93 1.00
C ARG A 164 12.32 -4.61 0.32
N LEU A 165 13.30 -4.10 -0.43
CA LEU A 165 13.20 -2.90 -1.25
C LEU A 165 13.37 -3.28 -2.72
N VAL A 166 12.61 -2.62 -3.60
CA VAL A 166 12.62 -2.87 -5.04
C VAL A 166 13.06 -1.59 -5.74
N PHE A 167 14.13 -1.67 -6.52
CA PHE A 167 14.70 -0.56 -7.29
C PHE A 167 14.64 -0.88 -8.79
N GLU A 168 14.31 0.12 -9.60
CA GLU A 168 14.46 0.01 -11.06
C GLU A 168 15.95 -0.18 -11.42
N ALA A 169 16.23 -1.14 -12.31
CA ALA A 169 17.61 -1.64 -12.50
C ALA A 169 18.57 -0.65 -13.16
N TYR A 170 18.05 0.29 -13.97
CA TYR A 170 18.88 1.23 -14.72
C TYR A 170 19.09 2.55 -13.97
N SER A 171 18.00 3.11 -13.44
CA SER A 171 18.01 4.39 -12.73
C SER A 171 18.33 4.27 -11.24
N ASN A 172 18.31 3.06 -10.69
CA ASN A 172 18.37 2.80 -9.25
C ASN A 172 17.25 3.45 -8.43
N THR A 173 16.18 3.95 -9.08
CA THR A 173 15.08 4.61 -8.39
C THR A 173 14.26 3.59 -7.60
N ILE A 174 13.92 3.92 -6.36
CA ILE A 174 13.03 3.09 -5.53
C ILE A 174 11.63 3.04 -6.15
N VAL A 175 11.07 1.83 -6.30
CA VAL A 175 9.77 1.61 -6.92
C VAL A 175 8.83 0.76 -6.06
N GLY A 176 9.33 0.20 -4.98
CA GLY A 176 8.49 -0.56 -4.07
C GLY A 176 9.21 -1.03 -2.81
N ALA A 177 8.40 -1.39 -1.81
CA ALA A 177 8.87 -2.02 -0.58
C ALA A 177 7.84 -2.99 -0.02
N GLN A 178 8.33 -4.04 0.63
CA GLN A 178 7.56 -4.96 1.45
C GLN A 178 8.30 -5.15 2.78
N MET A 179 7.60 -4.93 3.87
CA MET A 179 8.12 -5.05 5.22
C MET A 179 7.21 -5.96 6.05
N MET A 180 7.79 -6.87 6.78
CA MET A 180 7.14 -7.62 7.85
C MET A 180 8.05 -7.55 9.06
N CYS A 181 7.77 -6.63 9.97
CA CYS A 181 8.60 -6.40 11.16
C CYS A 181 7.87 -5.51 12.16
N PRO A 182 8.35 -5.37 13.39
CA PRO A 182 7.83 -4.39 14.32
C PRO A 182 7.93 -2.98 13.72
N ARG A 183 6.87 -2.18 13.85
CA ARG A 183 6.79 -0.80 13.36
C ARG A 183 6.83 -0.65 11.84
N ALA A 184 6.57 -1.70 11.08
CA ALA A 184 6.54 -1.64 9.61
C ALA A 184 5.55 -0.59 9.10
N THR A 185 4.40 -0.45 9.75
CA THR A 185 3.34 0.49 9.38
C THR A 185 3.73 1.96 9.60
N ASP A 186 4.62 2.24 10.55
CA ASP A 186 5.19 3.58 10.76
C ASP A 186 6.36 3.84 9.77
N MET A 187 7.18 2.82 9.53
CA MET A 187 8.40 2.93 8.70
C MET A 187 8.11 3.09 7.21
N ILE A 188 7.00 2.53 6.72
CA ILE A 188 6.67 2.55 5.28
C ILE A 188 6.52 3.96 4.71
N GLY A 189 6.24 4.95 5.55
CA GLY A 189 6.15 6.35 5.17
C GLY A 189 7.46 6.92 4.60
N GLU A 190 8.62 6.45 5.07
CA GLU A 190 9.93 6.80 4.50
C GLU A 190 10.00 6.39 3.03
N ILE A 191 9.60 5.15 2.74
CA ILE A 191 9.65 4.63 1.37
C ILE A 191 8.61 5.28 0.47
N ALA A 192 7.40 5.52 0.97
CA ALA A 192 6.38 6.25 0.22
C ALA A 192 6.87 7.65 -0.19
N THR A 193 7.54 8.35 0.73
CA THR A 193 8.17 9.66 0.47
C THR A 193 9.28 9.54 -0.57
N ALA A 194 10.13 8.51 -0.47
CA ALA A 194 11.21 8.29 -1.42
C ALA A 194 10.67 8.01 -2.84
N ILE A 195 9.64 7.16 -2.98
CA ILE A 195 8.98 6.88 -4.28
C ILE A 195 8.35 8.15 -4.84
N ALA A 196 7.63 8.93 -4.02
CA ALA A 196 6.97 10.17 -4.45
C ALA A 196 7.94 11.22 -5.01
N ASN A 197 9.19 11.18 -4.56
CA ASN A 197 10.24 12.09 -4.98
C ASN A 197 11.24 11.46 -5.98
N GLY A 198 11.05 10.19 -6.35
CA GLY A 198 11.89 9.51 -7.33
C GLY A 198 13.33 9.30 -6.88
N LEU A 199 13.55 9.06 -5.56
CA LEU A 199 14.89 8.91 -5.02
C LEU A 199 15.54 7.61 -5.48
N SER A 200 16.84 7.68 -5.75
CA SER A 200 17.70 6.53 -6.03
C SER A 200 18.18 5.84 -4.74
N ALA A 201 18.70 4.62 -4.87
CA ALA A 201 19.34 3.91 -3.76
C ALA A 201 20.51 4.71 -3.16
N GLU A 202 21.28 5.38 -4.01
CA GLU A 202 22.39 6.24 -3.63
C GLU A 202 21.91 7.43 -2.78
N GLU A 203 20.88 8.15 -3.24
CA GLU A 203 20.31 9.29 -2.51
C GLU A 203 19.69 8.86 -1.19
N MET A 204 19.00 7.71 -1.15
CA MET A 204 18.45 7.15 0.09
C MET A 204 19.57 6.73 1.08
N SER A 205 20.74 6.34 0.58
CA SER A 205 21.89 5.95 1.43
C SER A 205 22.53 7.12 2.16
N PHE A 206 22.32 8.36 1.70
CA PHE A 206 22.84 9.57 2.38
C PHE A 206 22.14 9.84 3.71
N ALA A 207 20.94 9.29 3.91
CA ALA A 207 20.20 9.50 5.14
C ALA A 207 20.83 8.70 6.29
N MET A 208 21.25 9.41 7.34
CA MET A 208 21.70 8.80 8.59
C MET A 208 20.49 8.26 9.36
N ARG A 209 20.55 6.99 9.75
CA ARG A 209 19.49 6.37 10.57
C ARG A 209 19.98 6.20 12.01
N ALA A 210 19.12 6.59 12.95
CA ALA A 210 19.46 6.53 14.38
C ALA A 210 19.62 5.07 14.84
N GLN A 211 20.57 4.83 15.76
CA GLN A 211 20.87 3.52 16.34
C GLN A 211 20.61 3.54 17.86
N PRO A 212 19.97 2.50 18.47
CA PRO A 212 19.38 1.33 17.78
C PRO A 212 17.92 1.61 17.38
N THR A 213 17.58 1.38 16.12
CA THR A 213 16.22 1.48 15.58
C THR A 213 15.91 0.36 14.60
N TYR A 214 14.62 0.13 14.31
CA TYR A 214 14.22 -0.79 13.24
C TYR A 214 14.57 -0.23 11.85
N ASN A 215 14.61 1.11 11.69
CA ASN A 215 14.93 1.79 10.43
C ASN A 215 16.34 1.49 9.90
N GLU A 216 17.29 1.07 10.76
CA GLU A 216 18.61 0.60 10.30
C GLU A 216 18.49 -0.51 9.26
N GLY A 217 17.44 -1.35 9.38
CA GLY A 217 17.15 -2.40 8.40
C GLY A 217 16.83 -1.87 7.00
N ILE A 218 16.27 -0.67 6.87
CA ILE A 218 16.08 0.00 5.57
C ILE A 218 17.47 0.31 4.96
N GLY A 219 18.38 0.89 5.74
CA GLY A 219 19.75 1.17 5.30
C GLY A 219 20.48 -0.08 4.83
N ALA A 220 20.40 -1.15 5.62
CA ALA A 220 21.02 -2.43 5.27
C ALA A 220 20.42 -3.06 3.99
N ALA A 221 19.11 -2.94 3.78
CA ALA A 221 18.46 -3.40 2.54
C ALA A 221 18.88 -2.56 1.32
N ILE A 222 19.08 -1.24 1.48
CA ILE A 222 19.64 -0.38 0.41
C ILE A 222 21.04 -0.84 0.04
N GLU A 223 21.91 -1.06 1.02
CA GLU A 223 23.28 -1.55 0.78
C GLU A 223 23.29 -2.90 0.08
N ASP A 224 22.40 -3.83 0.47
CA ASP A 224 22.27 -5.13 -0.19
C ASP A 224 21.87 -4.98 -1.66
N ALA A 225 20.93 -4.08 -1.99
CA ALA A 225 20.57 -3.79 -3.38
C ALA A 225 21.74 -3.20 -4.18
N MET A 226 22.53 -2.31 -3.59
CA MET A 226 23.68 -1.68 -4.24
C MET A 226 24.84 -2.65 -4.51
N ARG A 227 24.99 -3.71 -3.71
CA ARG A 227 26.01 -4.76 -3.91
C ARG A 227 25.67 -5.71 -5.07
N LYS A 228 24.39 -5.85 -5.39
CA LYS A 228 23.89 -6.73 -6.48
C LYS A 228 23.92 -5.98 -7.82
N LYS A 229 25.11 -5.80 -8.37
CA LYS A 229 25.30 -5.15 -9.68
C LYS A 229 24.95 -6.06 -10.84
#